data_d5ed37df5d7ead754a59ffa031f91b5c
#
_entry.id   d5ed37df5d7ead754a59ffa031f91b5c
#
_cell.length_a   1.000
_cell.length_b   1.000
_cell.length_c   1.000
_cell.angle_alpha   90.00
_cell.angle_beta   90.00
_cell.angle_gamma   90.00
#
_symmetry.space_group_name_H-M   'P 1'
#
loop_
_entity.id
_entity.type
_entity.pdbx_description
1 polymer ?
#
loop_
_entity_poly.entity_id
_entity_poly.type
_entity_poly.pdbx_seq_one_letter_code
_entity_poly.pdbx_strand_id
1 'polypeptide(L)'
;PKTLHGEKLVWKKVGDGMQYGVALLAFALPVMVLLHRQQKEKEHKKEEQQQMQQDYPEIVTKLQLLLSTGMNLRKSVERIAGDYVSYMRREEVRKAYEILVEVCGEMERGLGEKEAYEQLGERWGLLSYRTLSSILVQCLQKGSVGVEQILAKEAEQAQRLRRQQAQILGEQA
;
A
#
# COMPACT_ATOMS: atom_id res chain seq x y z
N PRO A 1 -9.87 -49.66 51.12
CA PRO A 1 -8.63 -49.66 50.40
C PRO A 1 -8.64 -50.82 49.41
N LYS A 2 -8.69 -50.48 48.11
CA LYS A 2 -8.62 -51.49 47.04
C LYS A 2 -7.14 -51.74 46.75
N THR A 3 -6.65 -52.93 47.10
CA THR A 3 -5.32 -53.41 46.71
C THR A 3 -5.45 -54.27 45.45
N LEU A 4 -4.68 -54.01 44.45
CA LEU A 4 -4.45 -54.90 43.33
C LEU A 4 -3.00 -55.40 43.42
N HIS A 5 -2.83 -56.71 43.55
CA HIS A 5 -1.51 -57.38 43.68
C HIS A 5 -0.62 -56.95 44.86
N GLY A 6 -1.20 -56.66 46.03
CA GLY A 6 -0.42 -56.47 47.26
C GLY A 6 0.34 -55.16 47.43
N GLU A 7 0.33 -54.29 46.44
CA GLU A 7 0.94 -52.97 46.54
C GLU A 7 -0.11 -51.90 46.85
N LYS A 8 0.23 -51.00 47.84
CA LYS A 8 -0.61 -49.86 48.15
C LYS A 8 -0.51 -48.82 47.08
N LEU A 9 -1.62 -48.59 46.38
CA LEU A 9 -1.74 -47.50 45.41
C LEU A 9 -1.66 -46.17 46.15
N VAL A 10 -0.51 -45.50 46.05
CA VAL A 10 -0.32 -44.15 46.61
C VAL A 10 -0.67 -43.17 45.46
N TRP A 11 -1.83 -42.57 45.59
CA TRP A 11 -2.20 -41.45 44.71
C TRP A 11 -1.37 -40.22 45.10
N LYS A 12 -0.33 -39.93 44.30
CA LYS A 12 0.43 -38.69 44.43
C LYS A 12 -0.32 -37.57 43.72
N LYS A 13 -0.78 -36.59 44.52
CA LYS A 13 -1.37 -35.36 43.98
C LYS A 13 -0.30 -34.68 43.12
N VAL A 14 -0.52 -34.62 41.80
CA VAL A 14 0.34 -33.84 40.92
C VAL A 14 0.18 -32.39 41.34
N GLY A 15 1.29 -31.78 41.78
CA GLY A 15 1.28 -30.45 42.37
C GLY A 15 0.67 -29.40 41.44
N ASP A 16 -0.07 -28.46 42.04
CA ASP A 16 -0.82 -27.38 41.35
C ASP A 16 0.02 -26.50 40.41
N GLY A 17 1.37 -26.55 40.48
CA GLY A 17 2.27 -25.80 39.59
C GLY A 17 2.18 -26.18 38.10
N MET A 18 1.87 -27.45 37.77
CA MET A 18 1.78 -27.90 36.37
C MET A 18 0.49 -27.39 35.70
N GLN A 19 -0.58 -27.22 36.47
CA GLN A 19 -1.85 -26.66 35.99
C GLN A 19 -1.71 -25.19 35.55
N TYR A 20 -0.98 -24.41 36.36
CA TYR A 20 -0.68 -23.00 36.02
C TYR A 20 0.23 -22.88 34.78
N GLY A 21 1.20 -23.80 34.61
CA GLY A 21 2.06 -23.84 33.43
C GLY A 21 1.28 -24.12 32.13
N VAL A 22 0.36 -25.08 32.18
CA VAL A 22 -0.50 -25.39 31.03
C VAL A 22 -1.48 -24.24 30.75
N ALA A 23 -2.05 -23.61 31.76
CA ALA A 23 -2.94 -22.46 31.57
C ALA A 23 -2.20 -21.23 31.01
N LEU A 24 -0.98 -20.95 31.46
CA LEU A 24 -0.12 -19.89 30.89
C LEU A 24 0.24 -20.16 29.44
N LEU A 25 0.60 -21.41 29.09
CA LEU A 25 0.88 -21.79 27.69
C LEU A 25 -0.38 -21.66 26.82
N ALA A 26 -1.54 -22.07 27.32
CA ALA A 26 -2.80 -21.97 26.59
C ALA A 26 -3.21 -20.50 26.31
N PHE A 27 -2.78 -19.56 27.17
CA PHE A 27 -3.04 -18.13 27.00
C PHE A 27 -1.95 -17.44 26.17
N ALA A 28 -0.70 -17.87 26.28
CA ALA A 28 0.43 -17.28 25.54
C ALA A 28 0.39 -17.58 24.04
N LEU A 29 -0.04 -18.78 23.62
CA LEU A 29 -0.13 -19.18 22.23
C LEU A 29 -1.05 -18.27 21.39
N PRO A 30 -2.33 -18.01 21.77
CA PRO A 30 -3.20 -17.14 20.97
C PRO A 30 -2.70 -15.68 20.97
N VAL A 31 -2.12 -15.19 22.06
CA VAL A 31 -1.53 -13.85 22.11
C VAL A 31 -0.34 -13.74 21.15
N MET A 32 0.53 -14.75 21.12
CA MET A 32 1.67 -14.81 20.19
C MET A 32 1.22 -14.84 18.74
N VAL A 33 0.17 -15.60 18.40
CA VAL A 33 -0.40 -15.66 17.04
C VAL A 33 -1.00 -14.31 16.64
N LEU A 34 -1.70 -13.63 17.54
CA LEU A 34 -2.27 -12.30 17.28
C LEU A 34 -1.17 -11.26 17.04
N LEU A 35 -0.11 -11.27 17.84
CA LEU A 35 1.04 -10.36 17.67
C LEU A 35 1.76 -10.63 16.34
N HIS A 36 1.92 -11.91 15.98
CA HIS A 36 2.58 -12.29 14.72
C HIS A 36 1.75 -11.88 13.50
N ARG A 37 0.42 -11.97 13.57
CA ARG A 37 -0.48 -11.47 12.51
C ARG A 37 -0.37 -9.96 12.34
N GLN A 38 -0.36 -9.20 13.45
CA GLN A 38 -0.22 -7.74 13.39
C GLN A 38 1.13 -7.30 12.81
N GLN A 39 2.21 -8.04 13.08
CA GLN A 39 3.52 -7.75 12.50
C GLN A 39 3.53 -7.98 10.98
N LYS A 40 2.97 -9.09 10.50
CA LYS A 40 2.87 -9.37 9.06
C LYS A 40 2.05 -8.33 8.30
N GLU A 41 0.94 -7.87 8.88
CA GLU A 41 0.14 -6.80 8.26
C GLU A 41 0.91 -5.47 8.17
N LYS A 42 1.72 -5.15 9.17
CA LYS A 42 2.56 -3.94 9.17
C LYS A 42 3.70 -4.04 8.15
N GLU A 43 4.31 -5.21 8.02
CA GLU A 43 5.36 -5.47 7.03
C GLU A 43 4.79 -5.37 5.62
N HIS A 44 3.66 -6.02 5.34
CA HIS A 44 2.99 -5.95 4.05
C HIS A 44 2.61 -4.51 3.67
N LYS A 45 2.05 -3.75 4.61
CA LYS A 45 1.75 -2.32 4.38
C LYS A 45 2.99 -1.48 4.08
N LYS A 46 4.12 -1.78 4.73
CA LYS A 46 5.38 -1.09 4.44
C LYS A 46 5.91 -1.42 3.04
N GLU A 47 5.84 -2.68 2.64
CA GLU A 47 6.23 -3.12 1.30
C GLU A 47 5.35 -2.46 0.23
N GLU A 48 4.02 -2.44 0.42
CA GLU A 48 3.11 -1.73 -0.47
C GLU A 48 3.45 -0.23 -0.56
N GLN A 49 3.72 0.42 0.57
CA GLN A 49 4.08 1.83 0.58
C GLN A 49 5.42 2.10 -0.12
N GLN A 50 6.41 1.23 0.05
CA GLN A 50 7.69 1.34 -0.64
C GLN A 50 7.52 1.15 -2.15
N GLN A 51 6.73 0.17 -2.58
CA GLN A 51 6.40 -0.05 -3.99
C GLN A 51 5.69 1.19 -4.58
N MET A 52 4.69 1.72 -3.88
CA MET A 52 4.01 2.94 -4.31
C MET A 52 4.96 4.13 -4.44
N GLN A 53 5.92 4.30 -3.51
CA GLN A 53 6.92 5.36 -3.62
C GLN A 53 7.82 5.20 -4.85
N GLN A 54 8.12 3.96 -5.24
CA GLN A 54 8.89 3.67 -6.46
C GLN A 54 8.07 3.93 -7.73
N ASP A 55 6.75 3.69 -7.69
CA ASP A 55 5.84 3.92 -8.81
C ASP A 55 5.55 5.40 -9.05
N TYR A 56 5.60 6.21 -8.01
CA TYR A 56 5.23 7.62 -8.05
C TYR A 56 5.90 8.42 -9.17
N PRO A 57 7.24 8.40 -9.34
CA PRO A 57 7.92 9.15 -10.40
C PRO A 57 7.47 8.74 -11.81
N GLU A 58 7.17 7.47 -12.00
CA GLU A 58 6.70 6.94 -13.28
C GLU A 58 5.31 7.46 -13.61
N ILE A 59 4.37 7.40 -12.65
CA ILE A 59 3.00 7.89 -12.81
C ILE A 59 3.01 9.39 -13.14
N VAL A 60 3.77 10.19 -12.39
CA VAL A 60 3.83 11.64 -12.59
C VAL A 60 4.45 11.97 -13.95
N THR A 61 5.52 11.28 -14.35
CA THR A 61 6.18 11.49 -15.64
C THR A 61 5.26 11.12 -16.82
N LYS A 62 4.56 9.98 -16.72
CA LYS A 62 3.57 9.58 -17.75
C LYS A 62 2.44 10.60 -17.86
N LEU A 63 1.92 11.06 -16.72
CA LEU A 63 0.86 12.07 -16.70
C LEU A 63 1.32 13.38 -17.35
N GLN A 64 2.51 13.88 -16.96
CA GLN A 64 3.11 15.06 -17.57
C GLN A 64 3.24 14.92 -19.08
N LEU A 65 3.78 13.79 -19.54
CA LEU A 65 3.97 13.53 -20.98
C LEU A 65 2.64 13.54 -21.74
N LEU A 66 1.62 12.87 -21.22
CA LEU A 66 0.30 12.80 -21.88
C LEU A 66 -0.37 14.18 -21.92
N LEU A 67 -0.28 14.96 -20.85
CA LEU A 67 -0.83 16.33 -20.84
C LEU A 67 -0.06 17.26 -21.79
N SER A 68 1.26 17.12 -21.91
CA SER A 68 2.07 17.93 -22.84
C SER A 68 1.76 17.64 -24.31
N THR A 69 1.20 16.47 -24.63
CA THR A 69 0.69 16.17 -25.98
C THR A 69 -0.69 16.78 -26.27
N GLY A 70 -1.27 17.52 -25.32
CA GLY A 70 -2.59 18.12 -25.42
C GLY A 70 -3.75 17.19 -25.06
N MET A 71 -3.44 16.02 -24.47
CA MET A 71 -4.49 15.12 -23.98
C MET A 71 -5.17 15.73 -22.76
N ASN A 72 -6.49 15.59 -22.63
CA ASN A 72 -7.18 16.06 -21.45
C ASN A 72 -6.85 15.18 -20.23
N LEU A 73 -7.02 15.76 -19.01
CA LEU A 73 -6.63 15.11 -17.77
C LEU A 73 -7.28 13.73 -17.60
N ARG A 74 -8.60 13.63 -17.80
CA ARG A 74 -9.34 12.39 -17.65
C ARG A 74 -8.78 11.29 -18.55
N LYS A 75 -8.62 11.59 -19.85
CA LYS A 75 -8.05 10.62 -20.81
C LYS A 75 -6.62 10.22 -20.46
N SER A 76 -5.83 11.16 -19.92
CA SER A 76 -4.46 10.85 -19.48
C SER A 76 -4.44 9.85 -18.32
N VAL A 77 -5.31 10.04 -17.33
CA VAL A 77 -5.44 9.13 -16.18
C VAL A 77 -5.98 7.76 -16.63
N GLU A 78 -7.04 7.74 -17.44
CA GLU A 78 -7.61 6.52 -18.04
C GLU A 78 -6.58 5.76 -18.88
N ARG A 79 -5.73 6.47 -19.63
CA ARG A 79 -4.65 5.87 -20.44
C ARG A 79 -3.62 5.17 -19.58
N ILE A 80 -3.18 5.80 -18.48
CA ILE A 80 -2.21 5.21 -17.56
C ILE A 80 -2.80 3.95 -16.90
N ALA A 81 -4.06 4.01 -16.48
CA ALA A 81 -4.77 2.88 -15.90
C ALA A 81 -4.94 1.73 -16.92
N GLY A 82 -5.32 2.05 -18.15
CA GLY A 82 -5.49 1.08 -19.23
C GLY A 82 -4.19 0.40 -19.64
N ASP A 83 -3.09 1.14 -19.74
CA ASP A 83 -1.77 0.59 -20.04
C ASP A 83 -1.32 -0.38 -18.94
N TYR A 84 -1.56 -0.05 -17.68
CA TYR A 84 -1.28 -0.96 -16.56
C TYR A 84 -2.08 -2.26 -16.67
N VAL A 85 -3.39 -2.20 -16.85
CA VAL A 85 -4.25 -3.38 -16.99
C VAL A 85 -3.82 -4.26 -18.19
N SER A 86 -3.42 -3.64 -19.28
CA SER A 86 -3.10 -4.35 -20.54
C SER A 86 -1.75 -5.06 -20.49
N TYR A 87 -0.75 -4.46 -19.84
CA TYR A 87 0.64 -4.91 -19.92
C TYR A 87 1.26 -5.28 -18.57
N MET A 88 1.10 -4.45 -17.54
CA MET A 88 1.86 -4.58 -16.31
C MET A 88 1.20 -5.51 -15.28
N ARG A 89 -0.13 -5.51 -15.17
CA ARG A 89 -0.88 -6.25 -14.14
C ARG A 89 -0.65 -7.76 -14.19
N ARG A 90 -0.30 -8.30 -15.36
CA ARG A 90 -0.02 -9.73 -15.54
C ARG A 90 1.31 -10.16 -14.93
N GLU A 91 2.26 -9.24 -14.86
CA GLU A 91 3.59 -9.49 -14.33
C GLU A 91 3.65 -9.23 -12.84
N GLU A 92 3.08 -8.09 -12.41
CA GLU A 92 3.13 -7.66 -11.02
C GLU A 92 1.92 -6.80 -10.67
N VAL A 93 1.29 -7.10 -9.51
CA VAL A 93 0.22 -6.27 -8.97
C VAL A 93 0.82 -5.08 -8.23
N ARG A 94 0.54 -3.87 -8.70
CA ARG A 94 1.06 -2.61 -8.15
C ARG A 94 -0.07 -1.78 -7.56
N LYS A 95 -0.03 -1.60 -6.25
CA LYS A 95 -1.11 -0.97 -5.49
C LYS A 95 -1.47 0.43 -5.97
N ALA A 96 -0.50 1.25 -6.34
CA ALA A 96 -0.75 2.61 -6.85
C ALA A 96 -1.60 2.61 -8.13
N TYR A 97 -1.33 1.70 -9.03
CA TYR A 97 -2.07 1.56 -10.29
C TYR A 97 -3.44 0.89 -10.09
N GLU A 98 -3.56 -0.08 -9.17
CA GLU A 98 -4.87 -0.68 -8.86
C GLU A 98 -5.86 0.38 -8.35
N ILE A 99 -5.43 1.26 -7.45
CA ILE A 99 -6.25 2.38 -6.97
C ILE A 99 -6.63 3.30 -8.14
N LEU A 100 -5.72 3.56 -9.08
CA LEU A 100 -6.00 4.37 -10.25
C LEU A 100 -7.08 3.72 -11.14
N VAL A 101 -6.99 2.41 -11.37
CA VAL A 101 -7.99 1.63 -12.13
C VAL A 101 -9.36 1.66 -11.45
N GLU A 102 -9.41 1.47 -10.13
CA GLU A 102 -10.65 1.54 -9.35
C GLU A 102 -11.35 2.89 -9.52
N VAL A 103 -10.59 3.99 -9.36
CA VAL A 103 -11.12 5.35 -9.49
C VAL A 103 -11.57 5.65 -10.92
N CYS A 104 -10.85 5.19 -11.94
CA CYS A 104 -11.30 5.29 -13.33
C CYS A 104 -12.64 4.56 -13.54
N GLY A 105 -12.79 3.34 -13.01
CA GLY A 105 -14.04 2.60 -13.08
C GLY A 105 -15.20 3.29 -12.34
N GLU A 106 -14.93 4.01 -11.26
CA GLU A 106 -15.95 4.80 -10.56
C GLU A 106 -16.36 6.03 -11.37
N MET A 107 -15.43 6.71 -12.04
CA MET A 107 -15.74 7.80 -12.97
C MET A 107 -16.58 7.33 -14.16
N GLU A 108 -16.35 6.13 -14.68
CA GLU A 108 -17.20 5.51 -15.70
C GLU A 108 -18.62 5.23 -15.21
N ARG A 109 -18.78 4.91 -13.92
CA ARG A 109 -20.09 4.71 -13.28
C ARG A 109 -20.78 6.00 -12.86
N GLY A 110 -20.18 7.17 -13.12
CA GLY A 110 -20.79 8.47 -12.92
C GLY A 110 -20.27 9.28 -11.73
N LEU A 111 -19.17 8.83 -11.07
CA LEU A 111 -18.51 9.67 -10.07
C LEU A 111 -17.92 10.91 -10.75
N GLY A 112 -18.11 12.09 -10.15
CA GLY A 112 -17.57 13.35 -10.65
C GLY A 112 -16.02 13.35 -10.62
N GLU A 113 -15.39 13.91 -11.66
CA GLU A 113 -13.92 13.90 -11.78
C GLU A 113 -13.23 14.54 -10.57
N LYS A 114 -13.76 15.65 -10.06
CA LYS A 114 -13.19 16.33 -8.89
C LYS A 114 -13.20 15.42 -7.66
N GLU A 115 -14.35 14.82 -7.38
CA GLU A 115 -14.52 13.90 -6.25
C GLU A 115 -13.65 12.66 -6.40
N ALA A 116 -13.56 12.12 -7.62
CA ALA A 116 -12.70 10.99 -7.95
C ALA A 116 -11.23 11.26 -7.64
N TYR A 117 -10.72 12.44 -8.01
CA TYR A 117 -9.33 12.79 -7.74
C TYR A 117 -9.07 13.13 -6.26
N GLU A 118 -10.04 13.71 -5.54
CA GLU A 118 -9.95 13.90 -4.08
C GLU A 118 -9.84 12.55 -3.36
N GLN A 119 -10.72 11.60 -3.69
CA GLN A 119 -10.69 10.24 -3.14
C GLN A 119 -9.41 9.49 -3.49
N LEU A 120 -8.86 9.71 -4.69
CA LEU A 120 -7.60 9.11 -5.13
C LEU A 120 -6.45 9.45 -4.16
N GLY A 121 -6.33 10.71 -3.74
CA GLY A 121 -5.33 11.15 -2.78
C GLY A 121 -5.49 10.51 -1.39
N GLU A 122 -6.72 10.32 -0.95
CA GLU A 122 -7.03 9.67 0.32
C GLU A 122 -6.70 8.17 0.30
N ARG A 123 -7.08 7.47 -0.77
CA ARG A 123 -6.84 6.02 -0.94
C ARG A 123 -5.37 5.68 -1.05
N TRP A 124 -4.59 6.50 -1.74
CA TRP A 124 -3.14 6.33 -1.80
C TRP A 124 -2.47 6.52 -0.44
N GLY A 125 -2.95 7.47 0.37
CA GLY A 125 -2.52 7.67 1.76
C GLY A 125 -1.12 8.25 1.95
N LEU A 126 -0.28 8.30 0.91
CA LEU A 126 1.07 8.87 0.95
C LEU A 126 1.05 10.36 0.61
N LEU A 127 1.94 11.14 1.25
CA LEU A 127 2.00 12.59 1.09
C LEU A 127 2.23 13.01 -0.37
N SER A 128 3.15 12.35 -1.07
CA SER A 128 3.44 12.62 -2.49
C SER A 128 2.20 12.44 -3.37
N TYR A 129 1.43 11.40 -3.15
CA TYR A 129 0.20 11.12 -3.88
C TYR A 129 -0.95 12.08 -3.53
N ARG A 130 -1.02 12.55 -2.29
CA ARG A 130 -1.96 13.62 -1.89
C ARG A 130 -1.62 14.94 -2.60
N THR A 131 -0.34 15.24 -2.73
CA THR A 131 0.12 16.41 -3.52
C THR A 131 -0.30 16.25 -4.98
N LEU A 132 -0.09 15.08 -5.58
CA LEU A 132 -0.54 14.80 -6.95
C LEU A 132 -2.05 14.97 -7.11
N SER A 133 -2.84 14.38 -6.21
CA SER A 133 -4.30 14.55 -6.19
C SER A 133 -4.71 16.02 -6.17
N SER A 134 -4.08 16.84 -5.32
CA SER A 134 -4.33 18.28 -5.25
C SER A 134 -3.98 18.99 -6.57
N ILE A 135 -2.91 18.57 -7.25
CA ILE A 135 -2.53 19.10 -8.57
C ILE A 135 -3.59 18.71 -9.62
N LEU A 136 -4.10 17.46 -9.60
CA LEU A 136 -5.15 17.01 -10.52
C LEU A 136 -6.44 17.82 -10.36
N VAL A 137 -6.86 18.07 -9.12
CA VAL A 137 -8.03 18.92 -8.81
C VAL A 137 -7.82 20.34 -9.28
N GLN A 138 -6.63 20.92 -9.09
CA GLN A 138 -6.29 22.26 -9.59
C GLN A 138 -6.31 22.30 -11.13
N CYS A 139 -5.84 21.23 -11.79
CA CYS A 139 -5.88 21.09 -13.24
C CYS A 139 -7.30 21.15 -13.79
N LEU A 140 -8.25 20.50 -13.13
CA LEU A 140 -9.68 20.57 -13.48
C LEU A 140 -10.25 21.99 -13.36
N GLN A 141 -9.86 22.73 -12.31
CA GLN A 141 -10.44 24.04 -12.02
C GLN A 141 -9.85 25.16 -12.89
N LYS A 142 -8.55 25.10 -13.18
CA LYS A 142 -7.80 26.17 -13.86
C LYS A 142 -7.47 25.86 -15.32
N GLY A 143 -7.75 24.63 -15.77
CA GLY A 143 -7.29 24.10 -17.06
C GLY A 143 -5.84 23.64 -17.01
N SER A 144 -5.35 23.04 -18.10
CA SER A 144 -3.99 22.48 -18.20
C SER A 144 -2.89 23.55 -18.26
N VAL A 145 -3.24 24.80 -18.57
CA VAL A 145 -2.27 25.89 -18.71
C VAL A 145 -1.61 26.22 -17.36
N GLY A 146 -0.31 26.01 -17.26
CA GLY A 146 0.47 26.21 -16.02
C GLY A 146 0.60 24.99 -15.11
N VAL A 147 -0.27 24.00 -15.23
CA VAL A 147 -0.18 22.74 -14.47
C VAL A 147 0.93 21.87 -15.00
N GLU A 148 1.21 21.92 -16.31
CA GLU A 148 2.35 21.22 -16.93
C GLU A 148 3.67 21.59 -16.25
N GLN A 149 3.88 22.87 -15.94
CA GLN A 149 5.09 23.31 -15.25
C GLN A 149 5.17 22.80 -13.80
N ILE A 150 4.02 22.71 -13.12
CA ILE A 150 3.95 22.17 -11.76
C ILE A 150 4.24 20.67 -11.78
N LEU A 151 3.65 19.95 -12.71
CA LEU A 151 3.89 18.52 -12.90
C LEU A 151 5.33 18.22 -13.36
N ALA A 152 5.91 19.08 -14.20
CA ALA A 152 7.31 18.96 -14.61
C ALA A 152 8.25 19.08 -13.40
N LYS A 153 8.02 20.06 -12.52
CA LYS A 153 8.79 20.19 -11.28
C LYS A 153 8.60 19.01 -10.35
N GLU A 154 7.36 18.53 -10.19
CA GLU A 154 7.06 17.38 -9.35
C GLU A 154 7.73 16.11 -9.89
N ALA A 155 7.67 15.87 -11.20
CA ALA A 155 8.34 14.76 -11.86
C ALA A 155 9.87 14.81 -11.66
N GLU A 156 10.48 16.00 -11.82
CA GLU A 156 11.90 16.19 -11.61
C GLU A 156 12.30 15.92 -10.15
N GLN A 157 11.54 16.44 -9.19
CA GLN A 157 11.78 16.19 -7.76
C GLN A 157 11.64 14.71 -7.41
N ALA A 158 10.61 14.05 -7.90
CA ALA A 158 10.37 12.64 -7.67
C ALA A 158 11.52 11.77 -8.24
N GLN A 159 12.02 12.10 -9.44
CA GLN A 159 13.17 11.40 -10.02
C GLN A 159 14.48 11.65 -9.25
N ARG A 160 14.69 12.87 -8.75
CA ARG A 160 15.86 13.19 -7.92
C ARG A 160 15.86 12.38 -6.64
N LEU A 161 14.73 12.31 -5.95
CA LEU A 161 14.56 11.51 -4.73
C LEU A 161 14.83 10.02 -4.99
N ARG A 162 14.31 9.49 -6.09
CA ARG A 162 14.57 8.09 -6.50
C ARG A 162 16.06 7.82 -6.72
N ARG A 163 16.77 8.74 -7.41
CA ARG A 163 18.23 8.62 -7.62
C ARG A 163 18.99 8.67 -6.31
N GLN A 164 18.65 9.57 -5.39
CA GLN A 164 19.29 9.66 -4.08
C GLN A 164 19.07 8.39 -3.26
N GLN A 165 17.87 7.84 -3.25
CA GLN A 165 17.59 6.57 -2.57
C GLN A 165 18.40 5.41 -3.16
N ALA A 166 18.50 5.33 -4.48
CA ALA A 166 19.31 4.31 -5.15
C ALA A 166 20.82 4.44 -4.83
N GLN A 167 21.34 5.67 -4.71
CA GLN A 167 22.72 5.91 -4.32
C GLN A 167 23.00 5.47 -2.88
N ILE A 168 22.12 5.84 -1.93
CA ILE A 168 22.25 5.44 -0.53
C ILE A 168 22.23 3.92 -0.38
N LEU A 169 21.36 3.23 -1.11
CA LEU A 169 21.29 1.76 -1.10
C LEU A 169 22.51 1.11 -1.74
N GLY A 170 23.09 1.74 -2.79
CA GLY A 170 24.30 1.27 -3.44
C GLY A 170 25.58 1.49 -2.60
N GLU A 171 25.60 2.46 -1.69
CA GLU A 171 26.72 2.72 -0.77
C GLU A 171 26.71 1.81 0.48
N GLN A 172 25.55 1.18 0.77
CA GLN A 172 25.35 0.27 1.90
C GLN A 172 25.56 -1.21 1.53
N ALA A 173 25.74 -1.52 0.26
CA ALA A 173 25.94 -2.88 -0.26
C ALA A 173 27.42 -3.19 -0.47
#